data_238609a0ca8cde3b0188bfee4f2d70e3
#
_entry.id   238609a0ca8cde3b0188bfee4f2d70e3
#
_cell.length_a   1.000
_cell.length_b   1.000
_cell.length_c   1.000
_cell.angle_alpha   90.00
_cell.angle_beta   90.00
_cell.angle_gamma   90.00
#
_symmetry.space_group_name_H-M   'P 1'
#
loop_
_entity.id
_entity.type
_entity.pdbx_description
1 polymer ?
#
loop_
_entity_poly.entity_id
_entity_poly.type
_entity_poly.pdbx_seq_one_letter_code
_entity_poly.pdbx_strand_id
1 'polypeptide(L)'
;MTTSGRLCLNAFLPLLVAVGWLAIATPAHARDPCPQLRLQVDAPDVGTRIAALACQENHAWFRTFIDADGRFAGQSVYEAENLSLADGDQAWKKVAAYWNGSGLSSECAILAMTCRNFVVDTPWSAAFVSWVMRRAGVSGFPASARHLDYIRASRLSASYTPHRLVSPQLAMPAPGDLLCYVRGKARPLGHDGLVERLDDDVGLAMHCEIVVAAVPGEMAWLVGGNVQQAVTLRMLRLDAQGRF
;
A
#
# COMPACT_ATOMS: atom_id res chain seq x y z
N MET A 1 70.24 60.84 35.47
CA MET A 1 70.45 59.63 34.63
C MET A 1 69.16 58.86 34.64
N THR A 2 68.36 59.01 33.63
CA THR A 2 67.02 58.44 33.51
C THR A 2 67.04 57.35 32.45
N THR A 3 66.83 56.07 32.85
CA THR A 3 66.71 54.96 31.94
C THR A 3 65.20 54.71 31.71
N SER A 4 64.79 54.91 30.47
CA SER A 4 63.44 54.64 30.00
C SER A 4 63.29 53.19 29.60
N GLY A 5 62.47 52.41 30.31
CA GLY A 5 62.08 51.04 29.95
C GLY A 5 60.87 51.02 29.02
N ARG A 6 60.99 50.44 27.84
CA ARG A 6 59.87 50.18 26.91
C ARG A 6 59.19 48.88 27.26
N LEU A 7 57.88 48.96 27.53
CA LEU A 7 57.01 47.78 27.69
C LEU A 7 56.60 47.31 26.28
N CYS A 8 56.91 46.08 25.88
CA CYS A 8 56.32 45.43 24.71
C CYS A 8 55.02 44.74 25.10
N LEU A 9 53.90 45.24 24.60
CA LEU A 9 52.60 44.58 24.71
C LEU A 9 52.51 43.52 23.60
N ASN A 10 52.53 42.26 23.97
CA ASN A 10 52.19 41.17 23.06
C ASN A 10 50.68 41.05 23.02
N ALA A 11 50.07 41.40 21.89
CA ALA A 11 48.65 41.20 21.59
C ALA A 11 48.45 39.74 21.17
N PHE A 12 47.92 38.91 22.06
CA PHE A 12 47.41 37.59 21.70
C PHE A 12 46.03 37.76 20.99
N LEU A 13 45.99 37.45 19.70
CA LEU A 13 44.77 37.35 18.93
C LEU A 13 44.18 35.94 19.21
N PRO A 14 42.93 35.80 19.71
CA PRO A 14 42.30 34.49 19.84
C PRO A 14 41.86 34.02 18.45
N LEU A 15 42.42 32.87 18.05
CA LEU A 15 42.00 32.13 16.86
C LEU A 15 40.63 31.51 17.14
N LEU A 16 39.54 32.14 16.63
CA LEU A 16 38.20 31.55 16.65
C LEU A 16 38.15 30.41 15.65
N VAL A 17 38.30 29.16 16.12
CA VAL A 17 38.02 27.98 15.33
C VAL A 17 36.49 27.84 15.23
N ALA A 18 35.93 28.24 14.10
CA ALA A 18 34.54 27.93 13.78
C ALA A 18 34.42 26.46 13.48
N VAL A 19 33.96 25.68 14.47
CA VAL A 19 33.56 24.27 14.27
C VAL A 19 32.23 24.29 13.48
N GLY A 20 32.33 24.22 12.17
CA GLY A 20 31.19 24.00 11.31
C GLY A 20 30.57 22.63 11.61
N TRP A 21 29.37 22.61 12.19
CA TRP A 21 28.55 21.44 12.27
C TRP A 21 28.10 21.09 10.84
N LEU A 22 28.80 20.16 10.19
CA LEU A 22 28.27 19.46 9.04
C LEU A 22 27.08 18.64 9.54
N ALA A 23 25.87 19.18 9.38
CA ALA A 23 24.67 18.39 9.50
C ALA A 23 24.75 17.32 8.38
N ILE A 24 25.17 16.11 8.75
CA ILE A 24 25.02 14.94 7.91
C ILE A 24 23.50 14.77 7.79
N ALA A 25 22.93 15.25 6.68
CA ALA A 25 21.57 14.92 6.31
C ALA A 25 21.51 13.41 6.15
N THR A 26 21.09 12.70 7.20
CA THR A 26 20.71 11.31 7.07
C THR A 26 19.67 11.26 5.97
N PRO A 27 19.84 10.42 4.92
CA PRO A 27 18.82 10.28 3.91
C PRO A 27 17.53 9.98 4.66
N ALA A 28 16.51 10.80 4.40
CA ALA A 28 15.19 10.57 4.95
C ALA A 28 14.77 9.20 4.39
N HIS A 29 14.99 8.14 5.16
CA HIS A 29 14.44 6.84 4.82
C HIS A 29 12.95 7.07 4.71
N ALA A 30 12.44 6.90 3.50
CA ALA A 30 11.04 7.10 3.19
C ALA A 30 10.21 6.33 4.22
N ARG A 31 9.61 7.06 5.16
CA ARG A 31 8.92 6.49 6.32
C ARG A 31 7.61 5.90 5.86
N ASP A 32 7.24 4.74 6.45
CA ASP A 32 5.89 4.18 6.32
C ASP A 32 4.83 5.29 6.48
N PRO A 33 4.04 5.59 5.43
CA PRO A 33 3.05 6.68 5.45
C PRO A 33 1.80 6.31 6.26
N CYS A 34 1.55 5.01 6.47
CA CYS A 34 0.31 4.51 7.04
C CYS A 34 -0.03 5.02 8.45
N PRO A 35 0.92 5.23 9.39
CA PRO A 35 0.57 5.73 10.72
C PRO A 35 -0.17 7.07 10.72
N GLN A 36 0.14 7.96 9.77
CA GLN A 36 -0.54 9.25 9.65
C GLN A 36 -1.73 9.18 8.70
N LEU A 37 -1.55 8.48 7.58
CA LEU A 37 -2.56 8.40 6.52
C LEU A 37 -3.86 7.71 7.00
N ARG A 38 -3.78 6.67 7.81
CA ARG A 38 -4.95 5.95 8.36
C ARG A 38 -5.94 6.81 9.15
N LEU A 39 -5.54 8.02 9.54
CA LEU A 39 -6.40 8.97 10.25
C LEU A 39 -7.25 9.83 9.29
N GLN A 40 -7.06 9.70 7.98
CA GLN A 40 -7.67 10.52 6.94
C GLN A 40 -8.81 9.79 6.20
N VAL A 41 -9.53 8.89 6.88
CA VAL A 41 -10.62 8.10 6.26
C VAL A 41 -11.79 8.94 5.77
N ASP A 42 -11.93 10.17 6.26
CA ASP A 42 -12.97 11.14 5.86
C ASP A 42 -12.41 12.27 4.99
N ALA A 43 -11.20 12.11 4.40
CA ALA A 43 -10.62 13.12 3.53
C ALA A 43 -11.56 13.45 2.34
N PRO A 44 -11.58 14.71 1.87
CA PRO A 44 -12.42 15.10 0.73
C PRO A 44 -12.00 14.41 -0.57
N ASP A 45 -10.71 14.15 -0.74
CA ASP A 45 -10.16 13.44 -1.89
C ASP A 45 -10.36 11.92 -1.76
N VAL A 46 -10.92 11.31 -2.82
CA VAL A 46 -11.25 9.88 -2.83
C VAL A 46 -9.99 9.00 -2.79
N GLY A 47 -8.92 9.38 -3.47
CA GLY A 47 -7.67 8.63 -3.47
C GLY A 47 -7.06 8.55 -2.07
N THR A 48 -7.06 9.67 -1.34
CA THR A 48 -6.64 9.73 0.06
C THR A 48 -7.52 8.86 0.96
N ARG A 49 -8.86 8.86 0.77
CA ARG A 49 -9.75 7.97 1.55
C ARG A 49 -9.46 6.50 1.29
N ILE A 50 -9.25 6.11 0.02
CA ILE A 50 -8.89 4.72 -0.35
C ILE A 50 -7.60 4.31 0.38
N ALA A 51 -6.56 5.14 0.26
CA ALA A 51 -5.26 4.89 0.87
C ALA A 51 -5.35 4.84 2.41
N ALA A 52 -6.12 5.74 3.02
CA ALA A 52 -6.34 5.79 4.46
C ALA A 52 -7.03 4.54 4.99
N LEU A 53 -8.09 4.08 4.32
CA LEU A 53 -8.79 2.84 4.69
C LEU A 53 -7.88 1.62 4.55
N ALA A 54 -7.10 1.52 3.48
CA ALA A 54 -6.13 0.45 3.31
C ALA A 54 -5.08 0.44 4.43
N CYS A 55 -4.56 1.62 4.80
CA CYS A 55 -3.63 1.78 5.92
C CYS A 55 -4.28 1.47 7.29
N GLN A 56 -5.57 1.80 7.48
CA GLN A 56 -6.30 1.46 8.69
C GLN A 56 -6.40 -0.05 8.87
N GLU A 57 -6.70 -0.78 7.80
CA GLU A 57 -6.75 -2.24 7.82
C GLU A 57 -5.36 -2.85 8.03
N ASN A 58 -4.31 -2.36 7.36
CA ASN A 58 -2.94 -2.81 7.65
C ASN A 58 -2.55 -2.61 9.12
N HIS A 59 -2.99 -1.52 9.74
CA HIS A 59 -2.77 -1.29 11.17
C HIS A 59 -3.50 -2.32 12.04
N ALA A 60 -4.76 -2.67 11.71
CA ALA A 60 -5.51 -3.72 12.39
C ALA A 60 -4.80 -5.08 12.29
N TRP A 61 -4.18 -5.38 11.15
CA TRP A 61 -3.39 -6.59 10.89
C TRP A 61 -1.93 -6.48 11.36
N PHE A 62 -1.67 -5.77 12.46
CA PHE A 62 -0.37 -5.64 13.12
C PHE A 62 0.73 -4.99 12.27
N ARG A 63 0.35 -4.22 11.26
CA ARG A 63 1.30 -3.50 10.39
C ARG A 63 2.33 -4.43 9.73
N THR A 64 1.91 -5.62 9.34
CA THR A 64 2.74 -6.51 8.56
C THR A 64 3.23 -5.83 7.30
N PHE A 65 4.50 -6.05 6.94
CA PHE A 65 5.04 -5.44 5.73
C PHE A 65 6.05 -6.34 5.02
N ILE A 66 6.26 -6.06 3.73
CA ILE A 66 7.32 -6.62 2.90
C ILE A 66 8.18 -5.46 2.43
N ASP A 67 9.46 -5.46 2.78
CA ASP A 67 10.39 -4.41 2.39
C ASP A 67 10.72 -4.46 0.88
N ALA A 68 11.49 -3.46 0.41
CA ALA A 68 11.88 -3.36 -0.99
C ALA A 68 12.82 -4.48 -1.48
N ASP A 69 13.36 -5.28 -0.58
CA ASP A 69 14.17 -6.46 -0.88
C ASP A 69 13.34 -7.76 -0.80
N GLY A 70 12.03 -7.64 -0.56
CA GLY A 70 11.10 -8.77 -0.47
C GLY A 70 11.10 -9.49 0.89
N ARG A 71 11.73 -8.93 1.92
CA ARG A 71 11.74 -9.52 3.26
C ARG A 71 10.45 -9.19 3.99
N PHE A 72 9.79 -10.23 4.48
CA PHE A 72 8.59 -10.08 5.31
C PHE A 72 8.97 -9.76 6.76
N ALA A 73 8.24 -8.82 7.36
CA ALA A 73 8.34 -8.53 8.78
C ALA A 73 6.96 -8.17 9.36
N GLY A 74 6.83 -8.34 10.67
CA GLY A 74 5.58 -8.12 11.39
C GLY A 74 4.97 -9.42 11.92
N GLN A 75 3.80 -9.30 12.53
CA GLN A 75 3.05 -10.43 13.06
C GLN A 75 2.01 -10.88 12.04
N SER A 76 2.08 -12.12 11.61
CA SER A 76 1.05 -12.73 10.77
C SER A 76 0.01 -13.44 11.64
N VAL A 77 -1.26 -13.23 11.32
CA VAL A 77 -2.40 -13.92 11.94
C VAL A 77 -3.22 -14.52 10.82
N TYR A 78 -3.37 -15.85 10.84
CA TYR A 78 -4.18 -16.53 9.82
C TYR A 78 -5.66 -16.33 10.07
N GLU A 79 -6.43 -16.10 9.02
CA GLU A 79 -7.89 -16.00 9.07
C GLU A 79 -8.56 -17.26 9.61
N ALA A 80 -7.91 -18.41 9.51
CA ALA A 80 -8.39 -19.67 10.08
C ALA A 80 -8.33 -19.71 11.61
N GLU A 81 -7.52 -18.84 12.23
CA GLU A 81 -7.28 -18.88 13.68
C GLU A 81 -8.29 -18.04 14.46
N ASN A 82 -8.43 -18.35 15.75
CA ASN A 82 -9.27 -17.57 16.68
C ASN A 82 -8.50 -16.38 17.30
N LEU A 83 -7.33 -16.07 16.80
CA LEU A 83 -6.53 -14.97 17.30
C LEU A 83 -7.18 -13.62 16.96
N SER A 84 -7.09 -12.70 17.89
CA SER A 84 -7.57 -11.34 17.70
C SER A 84 -6.52 -10.51 16.99
N LEU A 85 -6.97 -9.63 16.12
CA LEU A 85 -6.21 -8.57 15.49
C LEU A 85 -5.95 -7.43 16.48
N ALA A 86 -5.19 -6.43 16.08
CA ALA A 86 -4.82 -5.29 16.92
C ALA A 86 -6.02 -4.45 17.38
N ASP A 87 -7.14 -4.48 16.64
CA ASP A 87 -8.40 -3.81 16.98
C ASP A 87 -9.34 -4.68 17.85
N GLY A 88 -8.92 -5.90 18.20
CA GLY A 88 -9.68 -6.85 19.00
C GLY A 88 -10.60 -7.79 18.20
N ASP A 89 -10.80 -7.53 16.92
CA ASP A 89 -11.58 -8.41 16.05
C ASP A 89 -10.86 -9.74 15.80
N GLN A 90 -11.63 -10.81 15.64
CA GLN A 90 -11.06 -12.07 15.16
C GLN A 90 -10.76 -11.99 13.66
N ALA A 91 -9.61 -12.50 13.21
CA ALA A 91 -9.16 -12.39 11.82
C ALA A 91 -10.21 -12.87 10.80
N TRP A 92 -10.85 -14.03 11.04
CA TRP A 92 -11.90 -14.54 10.14
C TRP A 92 -13.14 -13.63 10.08
N LYS A 93 -13.52 -12.96 11.18
CA LYS A 93 -14.63 -12.01 11.19
C LYS A 93 -14.29 -10.76 10.40
N LYS A 94 -13.04 -10.34 10.44
CA LYS A 94 -12.54 -9.23 9.64
C LYS A 94 -12.62 -9.55 8.14
N VAL A 95 -12.17 -10.74 7.74
CA VAL A 95 -12.30 -11.21 6.34
C VAL A 95 -13.78 -11.33 5.94
N ALA A 96 -14.64 -11.85 6.81
CA ALA A 96 -16.09 -11.89 6.59
C ALA A 96 -16.67 -10.47 6.36
N ALA A 97 -16.19 -9.46 7.10
CA ALA A 97 -16.61 -8.08 6.91
C ALA A 97 -16.21 -7.54 5.53
N TYR A 98 -15.05 -7.93 4.97
CA TYR A 98 -14.67 -7.55 3.59
C TYR A 98 -15.64 -8.16 2.57
N TRP A 99 -15.99 -9.43 2.70
CA TRP A 99 -16.95 -10.09 1.82
C TRP A 99 -18.34 -9.47 1.91
N ASN A 100 -18.86 -9.29 3.13
CA ASN A 100 -20.18 -8.70 3.34
C ASN A 100 -20.24 -7.24 2.90
N GLY A 101 -19.25 -6.44 3.29
CA GLY A 101 -19.20 -5.02 2.97
C GLY A 101 -18.97 -4.73 1.49
N SER A 102 -18.35 -5.64 0.74
CA SER A 102 -18.26 -5.55 -0.72
C SER A 102 -19.54 -6.01 -1.44
N GLY A 103 -20.44 -6.70 -0.76
CA GLY A 103 -21.67 -7.25 -1.35
C GLY A 103 -21.43 -8.50 -2.23
N LEU A 104 -20.30 -9.18 -2.05
CA LEU A 104 -19.87 -10.30 -2.91
C LEU A 104 -20.20 -11.69 -2.35
N SER A 105 -20.64 -11.79 -1.12
CA SER A 105 -20.96 -13.08 -0.51
C SER A 105 -22.26 -13.03 0.28
N SER A 106 -23.10 -14.01 0.08
CA SER A 106 -24.25 -14.35 0.93
C SER A 106 -23.88 -15.36 2.02
N GLU A 107 -22.78 -16.10 1.90
CA GLU A 107 -22.38 -17.17 2.81
C GLU A 107 -22.19 -16.68 4.25
N CYS A 108 -21.63 -15.47 4.38
CA CYS A 108 -21.38 -14.84 5.67
C CYS A 108 -22.61 -14.15 6.28
N ALA A 109 -23.75 -14.12 5.57
CA ALA A 109 -24.99 -13.52 6.07
C ALA A 109 -25.86 -14.51 6.88
N ILE A 110 -25.62 -15.83 6.78
CA ILE A 110 -26.56 -16.85 7.24
C ILE A 110 -26.08 -17.52 8.54
N LEU A 111 -24.92 -18.14 8.57
CA LEU A 111 -24.39 -18.87 9.72
C LEU A 111 -22.90 -18.63 9.93
N ALA A 112 -22.49 -18.40 11.17
CA ALA A 112 -21.08 -18.12 11.52
C ALA A 112 -20.12 -19.25 11.12
N MET A 113 -20.52 -20.51 11.25
CA MET A 113 -19.68 -21.65 10.88
C MET A 113 -19.50 -21.76 9.37
N THR A 114 -20.56 -21.61 8.59
CA THR A 114 -20.50 -21.61 7.12
C THR A 114 -19.64 -20.47 6.61
N CYS A 115 -19.81 -19.27 7.18
CA CYS A 115 -18.99 -18.12 6.88
C CYS A 115 -17.51 -18.37 7.16
N ARG A 116 -17.19 -18.95 8.32
CA ARG A 116 -15.79 -19.21 8.69
C ARG A 116 -15.12 -20.17 7.70
N ASN A 117 -15.76 -21.26 7.35
CA ASN A 117 -15.24 -22.20 6.35
C ASN A 117 -15.04 -21.49 4.99
N PHE A 118 -16.04 -20.73 4.56
CA PHE A 118 -15.95 -19.97 3.33
C PHE A 118 -14.74 -19.01 3.29
N VAL A 119 -14.51 -18.21 4.33
CA VAL A 119 -13.41 -17.21 4.33
C VAL A 119 -12.03 -17.86 4.42
N VAL A 120 -11.92 -19.06 5.02
CA VAL A 120 -10.67 -19.81 5.09
C VAL A 120 -10.31 -20.44 3.74
N ASP A 121 -11.32 -20.97 3.04
CA ASP A 121 -11.11 -21.71 1.79
C ASP A 121 -11.12 -20.81 0.54
N THR A 122 -11.51 -19.53 0.68
CA THR A 122 -11.72 -18.63 -0.46
C THR A 122 -10.71 -17.47 -0.44
N PRO A 123 -9.89 -17.30 -1.50
CA PRO A 123 -8.98 -16.14 -1.60
C PRO A 123 -9.75 -14.83 -1.53
N TRP A 124 -9.41 -13.97 -0.57
CA TRP A 124 -10.17 -12.75 -0.26
C TRP A 124 -9.50 -11.44 -0.69
N SER A 125 -8.39 -11.49 -1.42
CA SER A 125 -7.66 -10.27 -1.82
C SER A 125 -8.50 -9.32 -2.69
N ALA A 126 -9.28 -9.84 -3.63
CA ALA A 126 -10.13 -9.02 -4.49
C ALA A 126 -11.37 -8.50 -3.74
N ALA A 127 -11.91 -9.28 -2.80
CA ALA A 127 -12.99 -8.83 -1.91
C ALA A 127 -12.52 -7.68 -1.00
N PHE A 128 -11.29 -7.74 -0.49
CA PHE A 128 -10.67 -6.64 0.26
C PHE A 128 -10.61 -5.35 -0.56
N VAL A 129 -10.06 -5.39 -1.78
CA VAL A 129 -10.01 -4.22 -2.67
C VAL A 129 -11.42 -3.68 -2.93
N SER A 130 -12.37 -4.56 -3.25
CA SER A 130 -13.76 -4.19 -3.49
C SER A 130 -14.42 -3.53 -2.27
N TRP A 131 -14.13 -4.02 -1.08
CA TRP A 131 -14.57 -3.45 0.19
C TRP A 131 -13.99 -2.06 0.40
N VAL A 132 -12.67 -1.87 0.23
CA VAL A 132 -12.01 -0.56 0.38
C VAL A 132 -12.60 0.45 -0.59
N MET A 133 -12.76 0.10 -1.87
CA MET A 133 -13.32 0.98 -2.89
C MET A 133 -14.76 1.41 -2.54
N ARG A 134 -15.60 0.46 -2.14
CA ARG A 134 -16.97 0.75 -1.72
C ARG A 134 -17.03 1.61 -0.47
N ARG A 135 -16.20 1.32 0.54
CA ARG A 135 -16.12 2.06 1.79
C ARG A 135 -15.63 3.49 1.59
N ALA A 136 -14.70 3.69 0.65
CA ALA A 136 -14.21 5.02 0.25
C ALA A 136 -15.23 5.82 -0.57
N GLY A 137 -16.36 5.23 -0.96
CA GLY A 137 -17.39 5.88 -1.77
C GLY A 137 -17.02 6.00 -3.25
N VAL A 138 -16.24 5.07 -3.80
CA VAL A 138 -15.90 5.04 -5.23
C VAL A 138 -17.11 4.58 -6.02
N SER A 139 -17.80 5.55 -6.64
CA SER A 139 -18.97 5.27 -7.47
C SER A 139 -18.56 4.52 -8.75
N GLY A 140 -19.34 3.50 -9.12
CA GLY A 140 -19.12 2.75 -10.35
C GLY A 140 -17.95 1.77 -10.31
N PHE A 141 -17.30 1.55 -9.14
CA PHE A 141 -16.30 0.48 -9.06
C PHE A 141 -16.95 -0.89 -9.22
N PRO A 142 -16.51 -1.71 -10.20
CA PRO A 142 -17.12 -3.01 -10.48
C PRO A 142 -16.60 -4.06 -9.47
N ALA A 143 -17.17 -4.06 -8.27
CA ALA A 143 -16.77 -4.99 -7.22
C ALA A 143 -16.80 -6.44 -7.71
N SER A 144 -15.74 -7.19 -7.44
CA SER A 144 -15.60 -8.60 -7.83
C SER A 144 -14.74 -9.38 -6.84
N ALA A 145 -14.98 -10.68 -6.77
CA ALA A 145 -14.14 -11.65 -6.07
C ALA A 145 -12.86 -11.98 -6.87
N ARG A 146 -12.71 -11.47 -8.08
CA ARG A 146 -11.57 -11.70 -8.96
C ARG A 146 -10.98 -10.38 -9.44
N HIS A 147 -9.68 -10.19 -9.26
CA HIS A 147 -8.96 -9.00 -9.72
C HIS A 147 -9.10 -8.78 -11.23
N LEU A 148 -9.12 -9.85 -12.03
CA LEU A 148 -9.23 -9.79 -13.48
C LEU A 148 -10.48 -9.04 -13.95
N ASP A 149 -11.59 -9.14 -13.22
CA ASP A 149 -12.87 -8.57 -13.66
C ASP A 149 -12.86 -7.05 -13.67
N TYR A 150 -12.34 -6.40 -12.61
CA TYR A 150 -12.24 -4.95 -12.61
C TYR A 150 -11.08 -4.40 -13.44
N ILE A 151 -10.04 -5.23 -13.72
CA ILE A 151 -9.02 -4.89 -14.70
C ILE A 151 -9.64 -4.88 -16.11
N ARG A 152 -10.44 -5.88 -16.46
CA ARG A 152 -11.19 -5.91 -17.73
C ARG A 152 -12.11 -4.69 -17.84
N ALA A 153 -12.85 -4.40 -16.78
CA ALA A 153 -13.71 -3.23 -16.76
C ALA A 153 -12.95 -1.92 -16.97
N SER A 154 -11.72 -1.79 -16.48
CA SER A 154 -10.89 -0.58 -16.62
C SER A 154 -10.45 -0.26 -18.05
N ARG A 155 -10.62 -1.20 -19.01
CA ARG A 155 -10.46 -0.96 -20.47
C ARG A 155 -11.63 -0.20 -21.06
N LEU A 156 -12.80 -0.25 -20.42
CA LEU A 156 -13.98 0.47 -20.87
C LEU A 156 -13.76 1.99 -20.71
N SER A 157 -14.61 2.77 -21.33
CA SER A 157 -14.51 4.23 -21.22
C SER A 157 -14.72 4.69 -19.78
N ALA A 158 -14.18 5.87 -19.44
CA ALA A 158 -14.33 6.49 -18.12
C ALA A 158 -15.81 6.70 -17.69
N SER A 159 -16.75 6.59 -18.62
CA SER A 159 -18.18 6.65 -18.33
C SER A 159 -18.72 5.40 -17.62
N TYR A 160 -17.98 4.30 -17.68
CA TYR A 160 -18.41 3.01 -17.13
C TYR A 160 -17.60 2.56 -15.91
N THR A 161 -16.40 3.13 -15.71
CA THR A 161 -15.51 2.73 -14.60
C THR A 161 -14.67 3.89 -14.12
N PRO A 162 -14.43 4.03 -12.80
CA PRO A 162 -13.61 5.09 -12.24
C PRO A 162 -12.11 4.92 -12.49
N HIS A 163 -11.66 3.75 -12.94
CA HIS A 163 -10.25 3.43 -13.18
C HIS A 163 -9.98 3.20 -14.66
N ARG A 164 -8.76 3.54 -15.08
CA ARG A 164 -8.25 3.27 -16.42
C ARG A 164 -7.05 2.34 -16.34
N LEU A 165 -6.96 1.39 -17.26
CA LEU A 165 -5.77 0.57 -17.42
C LEU A 165 -4.66 1.40 -18.07
N VAL A 166 -3.52 1.48 -17.39
CA VAL A 166 -2.31 2.17 -17.87
C VAL A 166 -1.08 1.31 -17.61
N SER A 167 -0.05 1.46 -18.43
CA SER A 167 1.22 0.79 -18.18
C SER A 167 1.92 1.38 -16.95
N PRO A 168 2.38 0.55 -16.00
CA PRO A 168 3.11 1.02 -14.82
C PRO A 168 4.45 1.68 -15.18
N GLN A 169 4.97 1.42 -16.38
CA GLN A 169 6.19 2.04 -16.90
C GLN A 169 5.97 3.43 -17.50
N LEU A 170 4.71 3.84 -17.72
CA LEU A 170 4.36 5.11 -18.34
C LEU A 170 3.66 6.09 -17.37
N ALA A 171 3.11 5.57 -16.27
CA ALA A 171 2.36 6.38 -15.32
C ALA A 171 3.02 6.40 -13.94
N MET A 172 3.04 7.55 -13.30
CA MET A 172 3.35 7.67 -11.88
C MET A 172 2.16 7.17 -11.05
N PRO A 173 2.38 6.27 -10.09
CA PRO A 173 1.31 5.85 -9.19
C PRO A 173 0.91 6.97 -8.23
N ALA A 174 -0.38 7.06 -7.93
CA ALA A 174 -0.96 7.99 -6.97
C ALA A 174 -1.77 7.25 -5.90
N PRO A 175 -1.98 7.85 -4.71
CA PRO A 175 -2.84 7.26 -3.69
C PRO A 175 -4.23 6.90 -4.23
N GLY A 176 -4.66 5.68 -3.99
CA GLY A 176 -5.93 5.14 -4.49
C GLY A 176 -5.82 4.36 -5.82
N ASP A 177 -4.68 4.43 -6.52
CA ASP A 177 -4.44 3.59 -7.68
C ASP A 177 -4.29 2.11 -7.28
N LEU A 178 -4.49 1.23 -8.24
CA LEU A 178 -4.27 -0.20 -8.11
C LEU A 178 -3.05 -0.63 -8.95
N LEU A 179 -2.01 -1.14 -8.30
CA LEU A 179 -0.96 -1.88 -9.00
C LEU A 179 -1.38 -3.35 -9.10
N CYS A 180 -1.60 -3.81 -10.33
CA CYS A 180 -2.07 -5.15 -10.62
C CYS A 180 -1.02 -5.96 -11.38
N TYR A 181 -0.90 -7.25 -11.08
CA TYR A 181 0.06 -8.14 -11.73
C TYR A 181 -0.47 -9.58 -11.83
N VAL A 182 -0.01 -10.27 -12.87
CA VAL A 182 -0.28 -11.70 -13.07
C VAL A 182 0.58 -12.55 -12.14
N ARG A 183 0.05 -13.69 -11.71
CA ARG A 183 0.72 -14.61 -10.79
C ARG A 183 1.01 -15.95 -11.44
N GLY A 184 1.84 -16.76 -10.78
CA GLY A 184 2.15 -18.11 -11.21
C GLY A 184 2.83 -18.16 -12.58
N LYS A 185 2.42 -19.09 -13.43
CA LYS A 185 3.02 -19.35 -14.75
C LYS A 185 2.81 -18.20 -15.75
N ALA A 186 1.81 -17.32 -15.51
CA ALA A 186 1.53 -16.18 -16.38
C ALA A 186 2.40 -14.92 -16.10
N ARG A 187 3.26 -14.95 -15.06
CA ARG A 187 4.14 -13.82 -14.71
C ARG A 187 4.94 -13.21 -15.87
N PRO A 188 5.45 -14.01 -16.85
CA PRO A 188 6.23 -13.45 -17.96
C PRO A 188 5.44 -12.58 -18.94
N LEU A 189 4.10 -12.53 -18.85
CA LEU A 189 3.28 -11.75 -19.76
C LEU A 189 3.57 -10.23 -19.68
N GLY A 190 3.92 -9.72 -18.51
CA GLY A 190 4.05 -8.29 -18.29
C GLY A 190 2.75 -7.53 -18.55
N HIS A 191 2.84 -6.21 -18.79
CA HIS A 191 1.67 -5.37 -19.10
C HIS A 191 1.09 -5.69 -20.48
N ASP A 192 1.92 -5.72 -21.52
CA ASP A 192 1.45 -5.85 -22.91
C ASP A 192 0.82 -7.23 -23.16
N GLY A 193 1.47 -8.29 -22.69
CA GLY A 193 0.90 -9.63 -22.80
C GLY A 193 -0.37 -9.82 -21.95
N LEU A 194 -0.53 -9.07 -20.84
CA LEU A 194 -1.79 -9.02 -20.11
C LEU A 194 -2.89 -8.34 -20.94
N VAL A 195 -2.58 -7.18 -21.53
CA VAL A 195 -3.54 -6.43 -22.38
C VAL A 195 -4.06 -7.29 -23.54
N GLU A 196 -3.18 -8.02 -24.20
CA GLU A 196 -3.55 -8.95 -25.28
C GLU A 196 -4.50 -10.07 -24.80
N ARG A 197 -4.36 -10.50 -23.54
CA ARG A 197 -5.13 -11.60 -22.96
C ARG A 197 -6.39 -11.21 -22.21
N LEU A 198 -6.67 -9.91 -22.09
CA LEU A 198 -7.85 -9.46 -21.32
C LEU A 198 -9.19 -9.88 -21.95
N ASP A 199 -9.21 -10.09 -23.27
CA ASP A 199 -10.41 -10.51 -24.00
C ASP A 199 -10.58 -12.04 -24.06
N ASP A 200 -9.56 -12.79 -23.66
CA ASP A 200 -9.65 -14.24 -23.60
C ASP A 200 -10.57 -14.66 -22.45
N ASP A 201 -11.36 -15.73 -22.67
CA ASP A 201 -12.16 -16.37 -21.59
C ASP A 201 -11.30 -17.09 -20.55
N VAL A 202 -9.99 -17.10 -20.72
CA VAL A 202 -9.06 -17.77 -19.81
C VAL A 202 -8.96 -16.98 -18.51
N GLY A 203 -9.21 -17.65 -17.40
CA GLY A 203 -8.97 -17.11 -16.07
C GLY A 203 -7.46 -16.94 -15.82
N LEU A 204 -7.02 -15.68 -15.57
CA LEU A 204 -5.66 -15.40 -15.15
C LEU A 204 -5.62 -15.23 -13.63
N ALA A 205 -4.70 -15.95 -12.98
CA ALA A 205 -4.42 -15.72 -11.57
C ALA A 205 -3.73 -14.35 -11.43
N MET A 206 -4.42 -13.41 -10.79
CA MET A 206 -3.96 -12.04 -10.62
C MET A 206 -3.97 -11.60 -9.16
N HIS A 207 -3.27 -10.51 -8.91
CA HIS A 207 -3.34 -9.80 -7.64
C HIS A 207 -3.27 -8.30 -7.91
N CYS A 208 -3.95 -7.52 -7.08
CA CYS A 208 -3.85 -6.06 -7.06
C CYS A 208 -3.64 -5.58 -5.63
N GLU A 209 -2.80 -4.58 -5.50
CA GLU A 209 -2.52 -3.87 -4.25
C GLU A 209 -2.85 -2.39 -4.43
N ILE A 210 -3.33 -1.75 -3.37
CA ILE A 210 -3.72 -0.34 -3.36
C ILE A 210 -2.48 0.50 -3.10
N VAL A 211 -2.16 1.44 -3.99
CA VAL A 211 -1.12 2.44 -3.75
C VAL A 211 -1.58 3.38 -2.63
N VAL A 212 -0.80 3.47 -1.57
CA VAL A 212 -1.10 4.37 -0.45
C VAL A 212 -0.21 5.61 -0.46
N ALA A 213 1.01 5.50 -1.01
CA ALA A 213 1.90 6.63 -1.24
C ALA A 213 2.92 6.28 -2.32
N ALA A 214 3.47 7.30 -2.97
CA ALA A 214 4.58 7.16 -3.91
C ALA A 214 5.49 8.40 -3.84
N VAL A 215 6.81 8.19 -3.80
CA VAL A 215 7.83 9.23 -3.83
C VAL A 215 8.76 8.95 -5.01
N PRO A 216 8.76 9.79 -6.05
CA PRO A 216 9.60 9.62 -7.22
C PRO A 216 11.08 9.45 -6.88
N GLY A 217 11.76 8.53 -7.54
CA GLY A 217 13.16 8.21 -7.28
C GLY A 217 13.42 7.45 -5.98
N GLU A 218 12.39 7.16 -5.21
CA GLU A 218 12.51 6.44 -3.95
C GLU A 218 11.61 5.19 -3.95
N MET A 219 10.37 5.33 -3.50
CA MET A 219 9.53 4.21 -3.11
C MET A 219 8.05 4.45 -3.42
N ALA A 220 7.35 3.36 -3.74
CA ALA A 220 5.90 3.25 -3.60
C ALA A 220 5.57 2.33 -2.43
N TRP A 221 4.52 2.68 -1.69
CA TRP A 221 3.92 1.86 -0.64
C TRP A 221 2.56 1.38 -1.12
N LEU A 222 2.33 0.09 -1.00
CA LEU A 222 1.12 -0.56 -1.46
C LEU A 222 0.54 -1.41 -0.34
N VAL A 223 -0.78 -1.49 -0.25
CA VAL A 223 -1.46 -2.35 0.71
C VAL A 223 -2.30 -3.37 -0.04
N GLY A 224 -2.04 -4.64 0.22
CA GLY A 224 -2.77 -5.77 -0.35
C GLY A 224 -3.44 -6.63 0.71
N GLY A 225 -4.66 -7.10 0.44
CA GLY A 225 -5.34 -8.12 1.23
C GLY A 225 -4.91 -9.52 0.82
N ASN A 226 -4.93 -10.45 1.77
CA ASN A 226 -4.51 -11.85 1.57
C ASN A 226 -3.07 -12.02 1.07
N VAL A 227 -2.19 -11.13 1.51
CA VAL A 227 -0.74 -11.22 1.29
C VAL A 227 -0.12 -11.80 2.55
N GLN A 228 0.40 -13.03 2.47
CA GLN A 228 0.85 -13.79 3.64
C GLN A 228 -0.28 -13.95 4.69
N GLN A 229 -1.50 -14.21 4.22
CA GLN A 229 -2.72 -14.38 5.04
C GLN A 229 -3.09 -13.13 5.88
N ALA A 230 -2.64 -11.94 5.46
CA ALA A 230 -2.87 -10.70 6.19
C ALA A 230 -3.17 -9.54 5.23
N VAL A 231 -3.51 -8.36 5.79
CA VAL A 231 -3.44 -7.09 5.07
C VAL A 231 -2.04 -6.52 5.26
N THR A 232 -1.23 -6.61 4.21
CA THR A 232 0.21 -6.37 4.25
C THR A 232 0.59 -5.13 3.45
N LEU A 233 1.44 -4.28 4.03
CA LEU A 233 2.11 -3.18 3.34
C LEU A 233 3.30 -3.75 2.54
N ARG A 234 3.42 -3.36 1.28
CA ARG A 234 4.56 -3.70 0.42
C ARG A 234 5.28 -2.44 -0.04
N MET A 235 6.60 -2.50 -0.07
CA MET A 235 7.46 -1.43 -0.56
C MET A 235 8.06 -1.84 -1.89
N LEU A 236 7.93 -0.98 -2.91
CA LEU A 236 8.54 -1.17 -4.23
C LEU A 236 9.36 0.06 -4.62
N ARG A 237 10.53 -0.17 -5.23
CA ARG A 237 11.35 0.93 -5.73
C ARG A 237 10.73 1.56 -6.96
N LEU A 238 10.82 2.88 -7.06
CA LEU A 238 10.45 3.65 -8.24
C LEU A 238 11.71 4.19 -8.94
N ASP A 239 11.63 4.34 -10.26
CA ASP A 239 12.67 5.00 -11.04
C ASP A 239 12.71 6.52 -10.72
N ALA A 240 13.71 7.23 -11.28
CA ALA A 240 13.86 8.66 -11.09
C ALA A 240 12.66 9.48 -11.61
N GLN A 241 11.86 8.91 -12.51
CA GLN A 241 10.63 9.47 -13.03
C GLN A 241 9.39 9.08 -12.21
N GLY A 242 9.56 8.31 -11.13
CA GLY A 242 8.49 7.88 -10.24
C GLY A 242 7.64 6.73 -10.78
N ARG A 243 8.18 5.85 -11.64
CA ARG A 243 7.48 4.73 -12.29
C ARG A 243 8.01 3.39 -11.80
N PHE A 244 7.23 2.31 -12.00
CA PHE A 244 7.66 0.95 -11.69
C PHE A 244 8.53 0.33 -12.78
#